data_b20103f8f957c859cf605ff7b37c535c
#
_entry.id   b20103f8f957c859cf605ff7b37c535c
#
_cell.length_a   1.000
_cell.length_b   1.000
_cell.length_c   1.000
_cell.angle_alpha   90.00
_cell.angle_beta   90.00
_cell.angle_gamma   90.00
#
_symmetry.space_group_name_H-M   'P 1'
#
loop_
_entity.id
_entity.type
_entity.pdbx_description
1 polymer ?
#
loop_
_entity_poly.entity_id
_entity_poly.type
_entity_poly.pdbx_seq_one_letter_code
_entity_poly.pdbx_strand_id
1 'polypeptide(L)'
;SAASDVYKRQIIVCTMTGLSIVMMGSWQDGSLEGIAVTTDAFQKGLFFMPGQVAAFILMICLVFFAFTTILGWDYYGERCLEYLTNGSKVSVQIYRWLYILCVFIGPYMTVKAVWTIADIFNGLMAIPNIIALLALSGVVVAETKDYFARHKEL
;
A
#
# COMPACT_ATOMS: atom_id res chain seq x y z
N SER A 1 -0.43 -12.34 8.13
CA SER A 1 -0.47 -11.36 9.23
C SER A 1 0.09 -10.02 8.79
N ALA A 2 -0.30 -8.91 9.43
CA ALA A 2 0.17 -7.55 9.13
C ALA A 2 1.71 -7.46 9.15
N ALA A 3 2.38 -8.13 10.08
CA ALA A 3 3.84 -8.18 10.16
C ALA A 3 4.48 -8.80 8.90
N SER A 4 3.86 -9.84 8.33
CA SER A 4 4.33 -10.45 7.08
C SER A 4 4.18 -9.53 5.88
N ASP A 5 3.13 -8.71 5.84
CA ASP A 5 2.91 -7.74 4.78
C ASP A 5 3.93 -6.61 4.83
N VAL A 6 4.17 -6.02 6.00
CA VAL A 6 5.19 -4.99 6.21
C VAL A 6 6.58 -5.52 5.82
N TYR A 7 6.94 -6.72 6.27
CA TYR A 7 8.25 -7.28 5.96
C TYR A 7 8.43 -7.56 4.47
N LYS A 8 7.49 -8.25 3.84
CA LYS A 8 7.64 -8.67 2.44
C LYS A 8 7.41 -7.54 1.44
N ARG A 9 6.35 -6.76 1.62
CA ARG A 9 6.02 -5.69 0.67
C ARG A 9 6.83 -4.43 0.91
N GLN A 10 6.83 -3.92 2.13
CA GLN A 10 7.45 -2.64 2.43
C GLN A 10 8.97 -2.75 2.41
N ILE A 11 9.56 -3.68 3.17
CA ILE A 11 11.01 -3.75 3.29
C ILE A 11 11.66 -4.35 2.04
N ILE A 12 11.10 -5.42 1.47
CA ILE A 12 11.74 -6.07 0.31
C ILE A 12 11.34 -5.36 -0.98
N VAL A 13 10.05 -5.42 -1.35
CA VAL A 13 9.62 -4.98 -2.68
C VAL A 13 9.79 -3.47 -2.87
N CYS A 14 9.33 -2.65 -1.93
CA CYS A 14 9.45 -1.19 -2.04
C CYS A 14 10.91 -0.72 -1.99
N THR A 15 11.75 -1.33 -1.14
CA THR A 15 13.18 -1.00 -1.08
C THR A 15 13.88 -1.38 -2.37
N MET A 16 13.66 -2.57 -2.91
CA MET A 16 14.26 -3.00 -4.17
C MET A 16 13.84 -2.11 -5.34
N THR A 17 12.56 -1.75 -5.40
CA THR A 17 12.05 -0.83 -6.44
C THR A 17 12.68 0.56 -6.29
N GLY A 18 12.71 1.11 -5.08
CA GLY A 18 13.33 2.40 -4.80
C GLY A 18 14.81 2.44 -5.16
N LEU A 19 15.56 1.41 -4.77
CA LEU A 19 16.99 1.28 -5.12
C LEU A 19 17.20 1.18 -6.64
N SER A 20 16.36 0.45 -7.34
CA SER A 20 16.42 0.34 -8.81
C SER A 20 16.22 1.71 -9.47
N ILE A 21 15.26 2.51 -9.03
CA ILE A 21 15.00 3.86 -9.54
C ILE A 21 16.20 4.78 -9.29
N VAL A 22 16.77 4.74 -8.08
CA VAL A 22 17.91 5.59 -7.71
C VAL A 22 19.16 5.18 -8.49
N MET A 23 19.48 3.90 -8.57
CA MET A 23 20.67 3.38 -9.27
C MET A 23 20.63 3.65 -10.78
N MET A 24 19.47 3.56 -11.40
CA MET A 24 19.29 3.84 -12.83
C MET A 24 19.18 5.33 -13.15
N GLY A 25 19.11 6.21 -12.14
CA GLY A 25 18.98 7.66 -12.33
C GLY A 25 17.64 8.11 -12.89
N SER A 26 16.64 7.24 -12.95
CA SER A 26 15.33 7.52 -13.55
C SER A 26 14.54 8.60 -12.81
N TRP A 27 14.88 8.89 -11.55
CA TRP A 27 14.31 9.97 -10.75
C TRP A 27 14.72 11.38 -11.22
N GLN A 28 15.82 11.50 -12.00
CA GLN A 28 16.33 12.79 -12.48
C GLN A 28 15.55 13.32 -13.69
N ASP A 29 14.80 12.45 -14.35
CA ASP A 29 13.95 12.83 -15.48
C ASP A 29 12.61 13.36 -14.97
N GLY A 30 12.49 14.68 -14.85
CA GLY A 30 11.28 15.36 -14.37
C GLY A 30 10.06 15.24 -15.31
N SER A 31 10.22 14.61 -16.47
CA SER A 31 9.10 14.34 -17.39
C SER A 31 8.37 13.05 -17.05
N LEU A 32 8.98 12.16 -16.23
CA LEU A 32 8.42 10.87 -15.85
C LEU A 32 7.68 10.96 -14.51
N GLU A 33 6.45 10.48 -14.46
CA GLU A 33 5.64 10.45 -13.25
C GLU A 33 5.12 9.04 -12.95
N GLY A 34 5.05 8.74 -11.65
CA GLY A 34 4.44 7.50 -11.16
C GLY A 34 5.09 6.24 -11.72
N ILE A 35 4.31 5.41 -12.41
CA ILE A 35 4.75 4.12 -12.94
C ILE A 35 5.78 4.25 -14.06
N ALA A 36 5.82 5.37 -14.79
CA ALA A 36 6.76 5.57 -15.88
C ALA A 36 8.20 5.60 -15.39
N VAL A 37 8.46 6.16 -14.20
CA VAL A 37 9.78 6.17 -13.55
C VAL A 37 10.25 4.75 -13.27
N THR A 38 9.37 3.90 -12.75
CA THR A 38 9.69 2.49 -12.45
C THR A 38 9.94 1.70 -13.74
N THR A 39 9.12 1.94 -14.78
CA THR A 39 9.27 1.29 -16.08
C THR A 39 10.61 1.63 -16.74
N ASP A 40 11.00 2.90 -16.72
CA ASP A 40 12.29 3.37 -17.23
C ASP A 40 13.45 2.72 -16.45
N ALA A 41 13.37 2.68 -15.14
CA ALA A 41 14.38 2.03 -14.30
C ALA A 41 14.53 0.53 -14.62
N PHE A 42 13.44 -0.18 -14.84
CA PHE A 42 13.46 -1.60 -15.20
C PHE A 42 14.01 -1.82 -16.62
N GLN A 43 13.66 -0.96 -17.58
CA GLN A 43 14.20 -1.04 -18.94
C GLN A 43 15.70 -0.81 -18.96
N LYS A 44 16.20 0.15 -18.21
CA LYS A 44 17.64 0.43 -18.07
C LYS A 44 18.37 -0.66 -17.29
N GLY A 45 17.76 -1.19 -16.23
CA GLY A 45 18.36 -2.22 -15.38
C GLY A 45 18.45 -3.59 -16.04
N LEU A 46 17.49 -3.96 -16.88
CA LEU A 46 17.46 -5.22 -17.62
C LEU A 46 18.07 -5.07 -19.02
N PHE A 47 19.25 -4.46 -19.08
CA PHE A 47 19.96 -4.16 -20.33
C PHE A 47 20.23 -5.39 -21.22
N PHE A 48 20.21 -6.59 -20.67
CA PHE A 48 20.40 -7.85 -21.38
C PHE A 48 19.13 -8.32 -22.14
N MET A 49 17.99 -7.64 -21.96
CA MET A 49 16.73 -7.91 -22.64
C MET A 49 16.28 -6.69 -23.47
N PRO A 50 15.52 -6.90 -24.56
CA PRO A 50 14.85 -5.80 -25.24
C PRO A 50 13.96 -5.03 -24.26
N GLY A 51 14.03 -3.68 -24.25
CA GLY A 51 13.32 -2.86 -23.30
C GLY A 51 11.79 -3.10 -23.28
N GLN A 52 11.21 -3.50 -24.43
CA GLN A 52 9.80 -3.88 -24.50
C GLN A 52 9.47 -5.14 -23.69
N VAL A 53 10.39 -6.12 -23.63
CA VAL A 53 10.22 -7.35 -22.85
C VAL A 53 10.31 -7.03 -21.35
N ALA A 54 11.25 -6.18 -20.95
CA ALA A 54 11.37 -5.72 -19.57
C ALA A 54 10.11 -5.00 -19.09
N ALA A 55 9.56 -4.09 -19.91
CA ALA A 55 8.30 -3.40 -19.63
C ALA A 55 7.12 -4.37 -19.54
N PHE A 56 7.05 -5.36 -20.40
CA PHE A 56 5.97 -6.37 -20.38
C PHE A 56 6.02 -7.24 -19.12
N ILE A 57 7.21 -7.68 -18.69
CA ILE A 57 7.38 -8.44 -17.44
C ILE A 57 6.95 -7.58 -16.25
N LEU A 58 7.37 -6.32 -16.19
CA LEU A 58 6.96 -5.40 -15.13
C LEU A 58 5.43 -5.22 -15.12
N MET A 59 4.81 -5.06 -16.27
CA MET A 59 3.35 -4.93 -16.39
C MET A 59 2.62 -6.14 -15.82
N ILE A 60 3.06 -7.35 -16.13
CA ILE A 60 2.47 -8.59 -15.57
C ILE A 60 2.63 -8.61 -14.05
N CYS A 61 3.82 -8.30 -13.53
CA CYS A 61 4.06 -8.24 -12.09
C CYS A 61 3.14 -7.22 -11.41
N LEU A 62 2.94 -6.04 -12.03
CA LEU A 62 2.05 -5.01 -11.51
C LEU A 62 0.58 -5.42 -11.51
N VAL A 63 0.12 -6.16 -12.52
CA VAL A 63 -1.25 -6.71 -12.55
C VAL A 63 -1.48 -7.65 -11.37
N PHE A 64 -0.57 -8.59 -11.12
CA PHE A 64 -0.68 -9.48 -9.96
C PHE A 64 -0.59 -8.72 -8.64
N PHE A 65 0.31 -7.75 -8.54
CA PHE A 65 0.45 -6.92 -7.34
C PHE A 65 -0.80 -6.08 -7.06
N ALA A 66 -1.37 -5.45 -8.09
CA ALA A 66 -2.62 -4.69 -7.98
C ALA A 66 -3.79 -5.59 -7.57
N PHE A 67 -3.92 -6.77 -8.20
CA PHE A 67 -4.97 -7.72 -7.87
C PHE A 67 -4.91 -8.17 -6.40
N THR A 68 -3.73 -8.57 -5.93
CA THR A 68 -3.57 -8.96 -4.52
C THR A 68 -3.80 -7.81 -3.55
N THR A 69 -3.46 -6.59 -3.95
CA THR A 69 -3.69 -5.39 -3.15
C THR A 69 -5.18 -5.07 -3.04
N ILE A 70 -5.92 -5.13 -4.15
CA ILE A 70 -7.38 -4.93 -4.18
C ILE A 70 -8.07 -5.93 -3.24
N LEU A 71 -7.72 -7.22 -3.32
CA LEU A 71 -8.29 -8.25 -2.43
C LEU A 71 -7.94 -8.02 -0.96
N GLY A 72 -6.71 -7.61 -0.68
CA GLY A 72 -6.25 -7.34 0.69
C GLY A 72 -7.00 -6.15 1.32
N TRP A 73 -7.16 -5.06 0.58
CA TRP A 73 -7.86 -3.88 1.07
C TRP A 73 -9.37 -4.11 1.23
N ASP A 74 -9.99 -4.88 0.33
CA ASP A 74 -11.39 -5.31 0.49
C ASP A 74 -11.59 -6.07 1.81
N TYR A 75 -10.74 -7.04 2.08
CA TYR A 75 -10.78 -7.80 3.32
C TYR A 75 -10.60 -6.93 4.57
N TYR A 76 -9.65 -5.98 4.57
CA TYR A 76 -9.47 -5.06 5.70
C TYR A 76 -10.69 -4.17 5.92
N GLY A 77 -11.25 -3.62 4.86
CA GLY A 77 -12.45 -2.81 4.93
C GLY A 77 -13.66 -3.59 5.45
N GLU A 78 -13.85 -4.84 4.98
CA GLU A 78 -14.91 -5.72 5.50
C GLU A 78 -14.78 -5.95 7.01
N ARG A 79 -13.58 -6.25 7.51
CA ARG A 79 -13.33 -6.49 8.93
C ARG A 79 -13.58 -5.24 9.77
N CYS A 80 -13.15 -4.08 9.30
CA CYS A 80 -13.44 -2.81 9.98
C CYS A 80 -14.93 -2.53 10.04
N LEU A 81 -15.65 -2.73 8.94
CA LEU A 81 -17.09 -2.50 8.90
C LEU A 81 -17.88 -3.51 9.75
N GLU A 82 -17.49 -4.77 9.72
CA GLU A 82 -18.06 -5.83 10.57
C GLU A 82 -17.94 -5.48 12.05
N TYR A 83 -16.80 -4.97 12.47
CA TYR A 83 -16.57 -4.48 13.83
C TYR A 83 -17.48 -3.30 14.18
N LEU A 84 -17.55 -2.29 13.31
CA LEU A 84 -18.37 -1.09 13.53
C LEU A 84 -19.89 -1.36 13.55
N THR A 85 -20.33 -2.36 12.79
CA THR A 85 -21.75 -2.70 12.64
C THR A 85 -22.19 -3.90 13.48
N ASN A 86 -21.36 -4.33 14.44
CA ASN A 86 -21.62 -5.51 15.30
C ASN A 86 -21.99 -6.78 14.51
N GLY A 87 -21.29 -7.03 13.40
CA GLY A 87 -21.45 -8.24 12.61
C GLY A 87 -22.65 -8.24 11.65
N SER A 88 -23.18 -7.08 11.27
CA SER A 88 -24.29 -6.97 10.32
C SER A 88 -23.89 -7.46 8.92
N LYS A 89 -24.41 -8.61 8.51
CA LYS A 89 -24.17 -9.19 7.18
C LYS A 89 -24.63 -8.30 6.03
N VAL A 90 -25.69 -7.53 6.23
CA VAL A 90 -26.26 -6.62 5.23
C VAL A 90 -25.30 -5.47 4.95
N SER A 91 -24.71 -4.87 6.00
CA SER A 91 -23.75 -3.78 5.85
C SER A 91 -22.49 -4.22 5.10
N VAL A 92 -21.96 -5.41 5.43
CA VAL A 92 -20.81 -5.99 4.73
C VAL A 92 -21.14 -6.25 3.26
N GLN A 93 -22.33 -6.75 2.95
CA GLN A 93 -22.75 -6.99 1.56
C GLN A 93 -22.86 -5.69 0.75
N ILE A 94 -23.43 -4.64 1.34
CA ILE A 94 -23.52 -3.31 0.70
C ILE A 94 -22.09 -2.75 0.43
N TYR A 95 -21.20 -2.85 1.41
CA TYR A 95 -19.80 -2.42 1.28
C TYR A 95 -19.11 -3.14 0.11
N ARG A 96 -19.25 -4.46 0.02
CA ARG A 96 -18.63 -5.26 -1.04
C ARG A 96 -19.10 -4.83 -2.44
N TRP A 97 -20.40 -4.58 -2.61
CA TRP A 97 -20.92 -4.07 -3.87
C TRP A 97 -20.40 -2.68 -4.21
N LEU A 98 -20.34 -1.78 -3.22
CA LEU A 98 -19.78 -0.44 -3.40
C LEU A 98 -18.29 -0.51 -3.75
N TYR A 99 -17.55 -1.40 -3.11
CA TYR A 99 -16.12 -1.59 -3.38
C TYR A 99 -15.89 -2.07 -4.82
N ILE A 100 -16.62 -3.09 -5.27
CA ILE A 100 -16.55 -3.59 -6.65
C ILE A 100 -16.89 -2.47 -7.65
N LEU A 101 -17.92 -1.68 -7.36
CA LEU A 101 -18.29 -0.54 -8.20
C LEU A 101 -17.14 0.49 -8.30
N CYS A 102 -16.51 0.83 -7.18
CA CYS A 102 -15.36 1.74 -7.15
C CYS A 102 -14.16 1.20 -7.94
N VAL A 103 -13.86 -0.10 -7.79
CA VAL A 103 -12.79 -0.75 -8.57
C VAL A 103 -13.09 -0.72 -10.06
N PHE A 104 -14.36 -0.89 -10.46
CA PHE A 104 -14.77 -0.82 -11.85
C PHE A 104 -14.69 0.60 -12.44
N ILE A 105 -15.02 1.63 -11.65
CA ILE A 105 -14.99 3.03 -12.08
C ILE A 105 -13.55 3.58 -12.13
N GLY A 106 -12.65 3.07 -11.25
CA GLY A 106 -11.28 3.56 -11.11
C GLY A 106 -10.52 3.75 -12.42
N PRO A 107 -10.48 2.78 -13.35
CA PRO A 107 -9.77 2.89 -14.63
C PRO A 107 -10.30 3.97 -15.58
N TYR A 108 -11.52 4.43 -15.38
CA TYR A 108 -12.13 5.51 -16.20
C TYR A 108 -11.80 6.91 -15.67
N MET A 109 -11.24 7.00 -14.45
CA MET A 109 -10.86 8.28 -13.87
C MET A 109 -9.45 8.69 -14.32
N THR A 110 -9.19 10.00 -14.33
CA THR A 110 -7.83 10.50 -14.57
C THR A 110 -6.93 10.18 -13.38
N VAL A 111 -5.68 9.86 -13.66
CA VAL A 111 -4.67 9.54 -12.63
C VAL A 111 -4.60 10.64 -11.57
N LYS A 112 -4.62 11.91 -12.00
CA LYS A 112 -4.60 13.07 -11.09
C LYS A 112 -5.82 13.10 -10.16
N ALA A 113 -7.02 12.80 -10.66
CA ALA A 113 -8.23 12.77 -9.84
C ALA A 113 -8.16 11.66 -8.78
N VAL A 114 -7.70 10.47 -9.17
CA VAL A 114 -7.53 9.34 -8.25
C VAL A 114 -6.55 9.68 -7.14
N TRP A 115 -5.40 10.26 -7.46
CA TRP A 115 -4.41 10.67 -6.46
C TRP A 115 -4.95 11.74 -5.52
N THR A 116 -5.64 12.76 -6.06
CA THR A 116 -6.23 13.82 -5.23
C THR A 116 -7.26 13.26 -4.24
N ILE A 117 -8.11 12.34 -4.68
CA ILE A 117 -9.08 11.68 -3.80
C ILE A 117 -8.37 10.83 -2.74
N ALA A 118 -7.35 10.08 -3.14
CA ALA A 118 -6.56 9.26 -2.21
C ALA A 118 -5.89 10.12 -1.14
N ASP A 119 -5.30 11.25 -1.50
CA ASP A 119 -4.65 12.18 -0.56
C ASP A 119 -5.64 12.79 0.43
N ILE A 120 -6.84 13.15 -0.02
CA ILE A 120 -7.91 13.65 0.86
C ILE A 120 -8.29 12.59 1.90
N PHE A 121 -8.53 11.36 1.47
CA PHE A 121 -8.89 10.28 2.39
C PHE A 121 -7.74 9.91 3.34
N ASN A 122 -6.49 9.90 2.86
CA ASN A 122 -5.32 9.69 3.71
C ASN A 122 -5.19 10.80 4.77
N GLY A 123 -5.41 12.06 4.39
CA GLY A 123 -5.45 13.18 5.33
C GLY A 123 -6.55 13.02 6.39
N LEU A 124 -7.74 12.62 5.98
CA LEU A 124 -8.85 12.36 6.90
C LEU A 124 -8.57 11.18 7.86
N MET A 125 -7.88 10.14 7.40
CA MET A 125 -7.47 9.00 8.24
C MET A 125 -6.41 9.39 9.28
N ALA A 126 -5.58 10.38 9.00
CA ALA A 126 -4.54 10.83 9.92
C ALA A 126 -5.12 11.37 11.24
N ILE A 127 -6.25 12.07 11.18
CA ILE A 127 -6.88 12.69 12.36
C ILE A 127 -7.23 11.67 13.44
N PRO A 128 -8.10 10.66 13.20
CA PRO A 128 -8.44 9.67 14.22
C PRO A 128 -7.23 8.83 14.64
N ASN A 129 -6.28 8.60 13.73
CA ASN A 129 -5.08 7.83 14.03
C ASN A 129 -4.15 8.56 15.02
N ILE A 130 -3.95 9.86 14.83
CA ILE A 130 -3.17 10.69 15.76
C ILE A 130 -3.84 10.74 17.14
N ILE A 131 -5.15 10.92 17.20
CA ILE A 131 -5.91 10.91 18.45
C ILE A 131 -5.72 9.58 19.18
N ALA A 132 -5.86 8.46 18.48
CA ALA A 132 -5.68 7.12 19.04
C ALA A 132 -4.24 6.89 19.55
N LEU A 133 -3.24 7.30 18.79
CA LEU A 133 -1.83 7.18 19.18
C LEU A 133 -1.52 8.02 20.45
N LEU A 134 -2.02 9.23 20.53
CA LEU A 134 -1.83 10.07 21.71
C LEU A 134 -2.54 9.49 22.94
N ALA A 135 -3.76 8.99 22.77
CA ALA A 135 -4.53 8.38 23.87
C ALA A 135 -3.88 7.08 24.38
N LEU A 136 -3.31 6.28 23.48
CA LEU A 136 -2.69 5.00 23.82
C LEU A 136 -1.19 5.10 24.13
N SER A 137 -0.58 6.27 24.03
CA SER A 137 0.84 6.46 24.25
C SER A 137 1.32 5.97 25.62
N GLY A 138 0.53 6.18 26.67
CA GLY A 138 0.80 5.68 28.01
C GLY A 138 0.82 4.15 28.10
N VAL A 139 -0.08 3.48 27.39
CA VAL A 139 -0.13 2.01 27.32
C VAL A 139 1.10 1.46 26.61
N VAL A 140 1.48 2.06 25.48
CA VAL A 140 2.68 1.66 24.73
C VAL A 140 3.94 1.79 25.59
N VAL A 141 4.09 2.87 26.34
CA VAL A 141 5.23 3.06 27.24
C VAL A 141 5.24 2.02 28.36
N ALA A 142 4.09 1.71 28.94
CA ALA A 142 3.97 0.72 30.01
C ALA A 142 4.34 -0.69 29.51
N GLU A 143 3.78 -1.11 28.38
CA GLU A 143 4.07 -2.42 27.77
C GLU A 143 5.55 -2.54 27.33
N THR A 144 6.12 -1.45 26.80
CA THR A 144 7.53 -1.42 26.42
C THR A 144 8.44 -1.60 27.64
N LYS A 145 8.15 -0.90 28.74
CA LYS A 145 8.92 -1.06 29.99
C LYS A 145 8.80 -2.47 30.54
N ASP A 146 7.61 -3.04 30.54
CA ASP A 146 7.37 -4.41 31.02
C ASP A 146 8.10 -5.45 30.14
N TYR A 147 8.08 -5.28 28.82
CA TYR A 147 8.84 -6.10 27.90
C TYR A 147 10.34 -6.11 28.23
N PHE A 148 10.97 -4.94 28.38
CA PHE A 148 12.38 -4.84 28.71
C PHE A 148 12.70 -5.30 30.13
N ALA A 149 11.77 -5.17 31.07
CA ALA A 149 11.95 -5.72 32.43
C ALA A 149 11.99 -7.25 32.44
N ARG A 150 11.12 -7.88 31.63
CA ARG A 150 11.08 -9.35 31.48
C ARG A 150 12.27 -9.93 30.69
N HIS A 151 12.85 -9.17 29.78
CA HIS A 151 13.95 -9.63 28.91
C HIS A 151 15.32 -9.07 29.33
N LYS A 152 15.45 -8.57 30.54
CA LYS A 152 16.73 -8.09 31.09
C LYS A 152 17.73 -9.20 31.41
N GLU A 153 17.30 -10.48 31.38
CA GLU A 153 18.09 -11.65 31.71
C GLU A 153 18.55 -12.45 30.44
N LEU A 154 18.42 -11.87 29.24
CA LEU A 154 19.03 -12.40 28.01
C LEU A 154 20.19 -11.52 27.58
#